data_8556edc013c243dd29597a3a5495b032
#
_entry.id   8556edc013c243dd29597a3a5495b032
#
_cell.length_a   1.000
_cell.length_b   1.000
_cell.length_c   1.000
_cell.angle_alpha   90.00
_cell.angle_beta   90.00
_cell.angle_gamma   90.00
#
_symmetry.space_group_name_H-M   'P 1'
#
loop_
_entity.id
_entity.type
_entity.pdbx_description
1 polymer ?
#
loop_
_entity_poly.entity_id
_entity_poly.type
_entity_poly.pdbx_seq_one_letter_code
_entity_poly.pdbx_strand_id
1 'polypeptide(L)'
;MKLQIGQEFLVYGPYHYERAKVIKAEKGRYTLDNNLVIDRDLHPVVPTKMTVEPFDNDKWEFFVAKGELPKLIAKLASSKISEDRIIKVHKKLVKLLSYIENNEA
;
A
#
# COMPACT_ATOMS: atom_id res chain seq x y z
N MET A 1 -1.08 -12.35 21.25
CA MET A 1 0.08 -11.45 21.15
C MET A 1 -0.26 -10.08 21.70
N LYS A 2 0.61 -9.55 22.52
CA LYS A 2 0.36 -8.25 23.16
C LYS A 2 0.98 -7.14 22.31
N LEU A 3 0.14 -6.25 21.82
CA LEU A 3 0.59 -5.11 21.02
C LEU A 3 1.18 -4.03 21.93
N GLN A 4 2.14 -3.29 21.43
CA GLN A 4 2.83 -2.25 22.22
C GLN A 4 2.62 -0.87 21.59
N ILE A 5 2.66 0.16 22.43
CA ILE A 5 2.63 1.55 21.96
C ILE A 5 3.85 1.80 21.09
N GLY A 6 3.62 2.44 19.95
CA GLY A 6 4.66 2.68 18.94
C GLY A 6 4.79 1.59 17.89
N GLN A 7 4.16 0.44 18.10
CA GLN A 7 4.18 -0.64 17.13
C GLN A 7 3.47 -0.21 15.84
N GLU A 8 4.08 -0.49 14.70
CA GLU A 8 3.57 -0.06 13.40
C GLU A 8 2.78 -1.13 12.69
N PHE A 9 1.78 -0.68 11.93
CA PHE A 9 0.90 -1.53 11.15
C PHE A 9 0.66 -0.94 9.78
N LEU A 10 0.32 -1.81 8.83
CA LEU A 10 -0.23 -1.41 7.55
C LEU A 10 -1.75 -1.46 7.65
N VAL A 11 -2.39 -0.36 7.24
CA VAL A 11 -3.85 -0.26 7.18
C VAL A 11 -4.21 0.03 5.74
N TYR A 12 -4.94 -0.86 5.11
CA TYR A 12 -5.25 -0.70 3.70
C TYR A 12 -6.65 -1.19 3.34
N GLY A 13 -7.18 -0.67 2.26
CA GLY A 13 -8.47 -1.03 1.69
C GLY A 13 -8.38 -1.02 0.16
N PRO A 14 -9.53 -1.10 -0.55
CA PRO A 14 -9.54 -1.15 -2.01
C PRO A 14 -8.86 0.04 -2.69
N TYR A 15 -8.94 1.22 -2.08
CA TYR A 15 -8.49 2.47 -2.69
C TYR A 15 -7.56 3.29 -1.80
N HIS A 16 -7.17 2.74 -0.66
CA HIS A 16 -6.41 3.48 0.34
C HIS A 16 -5.39 2.58 1.02
N TYR A 17 -4.24 3.14 1.33
CA TYR A 17 -3.25 2.48 2.16
C TYR A 17 -2.57 3.52 3.04
N GLU A 18 -2.20 3.12 4.24
CA GLU A 18 -1.48 4.00 5.14
C GLU A 18 -0.65 3.21 6.15
N ARG A 19 0.27 3.91 6.77
CA ARG A 19 1.12 3.38 7.82
C ARG A 19 0.65 4.02 9.12
N ALA A 20 0.32 3.19 10.10
CA ALA A 20 -0.20 3.65 11.37
C ALA A 20 0.54 3.00 12.52
N LYS A 21 0.54 3.64 13.67
CA LYS A 21 1.17 3.09 14.86
C LYS A 21 0.24 3.18 16.07
N VAL A 22 0.43 2.29 17.02
CA VAL A 22 -0.36 2.28 18.26
C VAL A 22 0.02 3.48 19.11
N ILE A 23 -0.97 4.29 19.47
CA ILE A 23 -0.78 5.46 20.36
C ILE A 23 -1.44 5.26 21.72
N LYS A 24 -2.34 4.29 21.84
CA LYS A 24 -3.05 4.02 23.10
C LYS A 24 -3.41 2.54 23.19
N ALA A 25 -3.22 1.95 24.37
CA ALA A 25 -3.57 0.56 24.65
C ALA A 25 -4.42 0.53 25.92
N GLU A 26 -5.64 0.00 25.83
CA GLU A 26 -6.58 -0.01 26.94
C GLU A 26 -7.55 -1.19 26.84
N LYS A 27 -7.57 -2.05 27.87
CA LYS A 27 -8.52 -3.17 27.98
C LYS A 27 -8.60 -4.08 26.74
N GLY A 28 -7.46 -4.43 26.15
CA GLY A 28 -7.43 -5.29 24.97
C GLY A 28 -7.78 -4.59 23.68
N ARG A 29 -7.93 -3.29 23.69
CA ARG A 29 -8.18 -2.45 22.54
C ARG A 29 -6.98 -1.52 22.29
N TYR A 30 -6.66 -1.31 21.04
CA TYR A 30 -5.51 -0.52 20.65
C TYR A 30 -5.93 0.55 19.67
N THR A 31 -5.63 1.80 20.00
CA THR A 31 -5.95 2.95 19.14
C THR A 31 -4.73 3.28 18.30
N LEU A 32 -4.91 3.36 16.99
CA LEU A 32 -3.87 3.76 16.05
C LEU A 32 -3.90 5.28 15.86
N ASP A 33 -2.80 5.84 15.36
CA ASP A 33 -2.69 7.29 15.16
C ASP A 33 -3.61 7.84 14.06
N ASN A 34 -4.28 6.97 13.30
CA ASN A 34 -5.32 7.33 12.35
C ASN A 34 -6.73 7.25 12.95
N ASN A 35 -6.83 7.09 14.28
CA ASN A 35 -8.06 6.95 15.06
C ASN A 35 -8.79 5.61 14.91
N LEU A 36 -8.23 4.67 14.16
CA LEU A 36 -8.79 3.33 14.06
C LEU A 36 -8.52 2.57 15.36
N VAL A 37 -9.52 1.86 15.90
CA VAL A 37 -9.39 1.03 17.09
C VAL A 37 -9.45 -0.42 16.66
N ILE A 38 -8.47 -1.21 17.10
CA ILE A 38 -8.38 -2.65 16.78
C ILE A 38 -8.30 -3.48 18.07
N ASP A 39 -8.65 -4.75 17.95
CA ASP A 39 -8.45 -5.72 19.04
C ASP A 39 -7.08 -6.40 18.92
N ARG A 40 -6.79 -7.34 19.81
CA ARG A 40 -5.49 -8.05 19.82
C ARG A 40 -5.28 -8.94 18.59
N ASP A 41 -6.33 -9.28 17.87
CA ASP A 41 -6.27 -10.07 16.66
C ASP A 41 -6.23 -9.20 15.40
N LEU A 42 -5.99 -7.90 15.57
CA LEU A 42 -5.88 -6.89 14.50
C LEU A 42 -7.20 -6.64 13.76
N HIS A 43 -8.33 -7.04 14.37
CA HIS A 43 -9.64 -6.77 13.78
C HIS A 43 -10.16 -5.41 14.23
N PRO A 44 -10.58 -4.54 13.28
CA PRO A 44 -11.22 -3.28 13.67
C PRO A 44 -12.45 -3.52 14.55
N VAL A 45 -12.54 -2.77 15.64
CA VAL A 45 -13.67 -2.89 16.58
C VAL A 45 -14.96 -2.43 15.91
N VAL A 46 -14.88 -1.38 15.08
CA VAL A 46 -16.02 -0.93 14.26
C VAL A 46 -15.86 -1.52 12.87
N PRO A 47 -16.90 -2.17 12.31
CA PRO A 47 -16.80 -2.77 10.99
C PRO A 47 -16.33 -1.76 9.94
N THR A 48 -15.35 -2.16 9.15
CA THR A 48 -14.78 -1.32 8.08
C THR A 48 -14.24 -2.24 6.99
N LYS A 49 -14.05 -1.67 5.78
CA LYS A 49 -13.43 -2.39 4.66
C LYS A 49 -11.91 -2.38 4.74
N MET A 50 -11.34 -1.77 5.77
CA MET A 50 -9.90 -1.70 5.95
C MET A 50 -9.36 -2.97 6.57
N THR A 51 -8.19 -3.39 6.13
CA THR A 51 -7.45 -4.52 6.70
C THR A 51 -6.26 -3.97 7.46
N VAL A 52 -5.97 -4.55 8.63
CA VAL A 52 -4.83 -4.17 9.47
C VAL A 52 -3.87 -5.35 9.55
N GLU A 53 -2.61 -5.11 9.23
CA GLU A 53 -1.56 -6.13 9.28
C GLU A 53 -0.30 -5.56 9.94
N PRO A 54 0.56 -6.41 10.52
CA PRO A 54 1.86 -5.94 11.01
C PRO A 54 2.63 -5.25 9.90
N PHE A 55 3.41 -4.23 10.24
CA PHE A 55 4.19 -3.49 9.25
C PHE A 55 5.20 -4.41 8.55
N ASP A 56 5.19 -4.34 7.23
CA ASP A 56 6.13 -5.05 6.36
C ASP A 56 6.67 -4.03 5.35
N ASN A 57 7.97 -3.81 5.37
CA ASN A 57 8.59 -2.79 4.51
C ASN A 57 8.40 -3.09 3.02
N ASP A 58 8.52 -4.37 2.62
CA ASP A 58 8.36 -4.74 1.22
C ASP A 58 6.94 -4.50 0.74
N LYS A 59 5.96 -4.83 1.58
CA LYS A 59 4.56 -4.60 1.26
C LYS A 59 4.23 -3.10 1.22
N TRP A 60 4.83 -2.33 2.12
CA TRP A 60 4.69 -0.87 2.09
C TRP A 60 5.24 -0.28 0.79
N GLU A 61 6.43 -0.70 0.37
CA GLU A 61 7.01 -0.27 -0.89
C GLU A 61 6.14 -0.65 -2.09
N PHE A 62 5.54 -1.85 -2.04
CA PHE A 62 4.60 -2.28 -3.06
C PHE A 62 3.39 -1.34 -3.17
N PHE A 63 2.78 -0.98 -2.04
CA PHE A 63 1.64 -0.05 -2.03
C PHE A 63 2.02 1.33 -2.56
N VAL A 64 3.18 1.85 -2.14
CA VAL A 64 3.68 3.14 -2.62
C VAL A 64 3.90 3.11 -4.14
N ALA A 65 4.57 2.09 -4.62
CA ALA A 65 4.83 1.94 -6.06
C ALA A 65 3.52 1.80 -6.85
N LYS A 66 2.58 1.00 -6.36
CA LYS A 66 1.29 0.81 -6.99
C LYS A 66 0.50 2.11 -7.09
N GLY A 67 0.56 2.95 -6.04
CA GLY A 67 -0.10 4.24 -6.05
C GLY A 67 0.57 5.28 -6.94
N GLU A 68 1.90 5.22 -7.07
CA GLU A 68 2.66 6.18 -7.87
C GLU A 68 2.72 5.84 -9.35
N LEU A 69 2.68 4.55 -9.70
CA LEU A 69 2.82 4.10 -11.09
C LEU A 69 1.86 4.80 -12.06
N PRO A 70 0.54 4.87 -11.79
CA PRO A 70 -0.38 5.59 -12.70
C PRO A 70 -0.02 7.06 -12.87
N LYS A 71 0.47 7.70 -11.82
CA LYS A 71 0.89 9.11 -11.85
C LYS A 71 2.12 9.31 -12.74
N LEU A 72 3.09 8.40 -12.62
CA LEU A 72 4.29 8.43 -13.45
C LEU A 72 3.97 8.19 -14.92
N ILE A 73 3.08 7.25 -15.21
CA ILE A 73 2.64 6.95 -16.57
C ILE A 73 1.92 8.16 -17.18
N ALA A 74 1.02 8.79 -16.41
CA ALA A 74 0.31 9.99 -16.84
C ALA A 74 1.29 11.13 -17.13
N LYS A 75 2.31 11.30 -16.30
CA LYS A 75 3.35 12.31 -16.48
C LYS A 75 4.16 12.05 -17.75
N LEU A 76 4.51 10.79 -18.00
CA LEU A 76 5.20 10.41 -19.24
C LEU A 76 4.35 10.72 -20.47
N ALA A 77 3.06 10.37 -20.41
CA ALA A 77 2.15 10.59 -21.54
C ALA A 77 1.92 12.08 -21.84
N SER A 78 2.00 12.93 -20.82
CA SER A 78 1.78 14.37 -20.97
C SER A 78 3.06 15.16 -21.28
N SER A 79 4.24 14.54 -21.13
CA SER A 79 5.50 15.24 -21.37
C SER A 79 5.87 15.27 -22.84
N LYS A 80 6.65 16.31 -23.24
CA LYS A 80 7.18 16.41 -24.60
C LYS A 80 8.38 15.50 -24.77
N ILE A 81 8.11 14.22 -25.02
CA ILE A 81 9.14 13.22 -25.25
C ILE A 81 9.19 12.90 -26.73
N SER A 82 10.39 12.65 -27.27
CA SER A 82 10.56 12.28 -28.66
C SER A 82 9.82 10.97 -28.98
N GLU A 83 9.39 10.81 -30.22
CA GLU A 83 8.68 9.61 -30.66
C GLU A 83 9.48 8.33 -30.38
N ASP A 84 10.78 8.35 -30.64
CA ASP A 84 11.65 7.20 -30.40
C ASP A 84 11.69 6.78 -28.94
N ARG A 85 11.72 7.75 -28.02
CA ARG A 85 11.72 7.48 -26.58
C ARG A 85 10.38 6.92 -26.11
N ILE A 86 9.29 7.45 -26.63
CA ILE A 86 7.94 6.94 -26.31
C ILE A 86 7.81 5.49 -26.76
N ILE A 87 8.26 5.16 -27.95
CA ILE A 87 8.24 3.78 -28.47
C ILE A 87 9.05 2.87 -27.57
N LYS A 88 10.25 3.29 -27.15
CA LYS A 88 11.10 2.49 -26.25
C LYS A 88 10.44 2.26 -24.89
N VAL A 89 9.84 3.29 -24.31
CA VAL A 89 9.13 3.18 -23.03
C VAL A 89 7.94 2.23 -23.17
N HIS A 90 7.16 2.37 -24.23
CA HIS A 90 6.02 1.50 -24.48
C HIS A 90 6.45 0.03 -24.55
N LYS A 91 7.50 -0.27 -25.32
CA LYS A 91 8.02 -1.63 -25.44
C LYS A 91 8.46 -2.20 -24.11
N LYS A 92 9.12 -1.40 -23.28
CA LYS A 92 9.57 -1.83 -21.95
C LYS A 92 8.38 -2.12 -21.02
N LEU A 93 7.34 -1.28 -21.06
CA LEU A 93 6.14 -1.47 -20.24
C LEU A 93 5.38 -2.73 -20.66
N VAL A 94 5.22 -2.98 -21.96
CA VAL A 94 4.57 -4.19 -22.46
C VAL A 94 5.35 -5.43 -22.02
N LYS A 95 6.67 -5.38 -22.12
CA LYS A 95 7.53 -6.49 -21.71
C LYS A 95 7.43 -6.77 -20.21
N LEU A 96 7.39 -5.72 -19.38
CA LEU A 96 7.22 -5.86 -17.94
C LEU A 96 5.86 -6.45 -17.60
N LEU A 97 4.80 -5.99 -18.24
CA LEU A 97 3.46 -6.50 -18.02
C LEU A 97 3.38 -7.99 -18.38
N SER A 98 3.94 -8.40 -19.51
CA SER A 98 4.00 -9.81 -19.91
C SER A 98 4.76 -10.64 -18.88
N TYR A 99 5.87 -10.13 -18.38
CA TYR A 99 6.67 -10.80 -17.36
C TYR A 99 5.83 -11.02 -16.09
N ILE A 100 5.11 -9.99 -15.63
CA ILE A 100 4.26 -10.07 -14.44
C ILE A 100 3.13 -11.08 -14.65
N GLU A 101 2.43 -11.03 -15.77
CA GLU A 101 1.33 -11.94 -16.08
C GLU A 101 1.79 -13.39 -16.14
N ASN A 102 2.96 -13.65 -16.69
CA ASN A 102 3.50 -15.02 -16.81
C ASN A 102 4.01 -15.58 -15.48
N ASN A 103 4.34 -14.72 -14.53
CA ASN A 103 4.89 -15.16 -13.23
C ASN A 103 3.88 -15.13 -12.08
N GLU A 104 2.65 -14.68 -12.32
CA GLU A 104 1.58 -14.67 -11.31
C GLU A 104 0.72 -15.94 -11.32
N ALA A 105 1.05 -16.88 -12.14
CA ALA A 105 0.28 -18.13 -12.23
C ALA A 105 0.45 -19.02 -11.01
#